data_b80453087c4cd9e9eb1f5b002360a24f
#
_entry.id   b80453087c4cd9e9eb1f5b002360a24f
#
_cell.length_a   1.000
_cell.length_b   1.000
_cell.length_c   1.000
_cell.angle_alpha   90.00
_cell.angle_beta   90.00
_cell.angle_gamma   90.00
#
_symmetry.space_group_name_H-M   'P 1'
#
loop_
_entity.id
_entity.type
_entity.pdbx_description
1 polymer ?
#
loop_
_entity_poly.entity_id
_entity_poly.type
_entity_poly.pdbx_seq_one_letter_code
_entity_poly.pdbx_strand_id
1 'polypeptide(L)'
;MPKKESMQQKSLNAPDEVRVFDRGKLELASLGGVTFGRATFQPGWKWSESVKPLVKTEWCEAPHVQYHVSGRLRVVMYDGTEMEFGPGDVGVIPPKHDAWVVGDEPVTIIDISGMKHYAKPKAARPAKKKAKAAKRAKPRAKKRRR
;
A
#
# COMPACT_ATOMS: atom_id res chain seq x y z
N MET A 1 25.28 24.76 -5.00
CA MET A 1 24.05 25.56 -5.23
C MET A 1 22.91 24.92 -4.51
N PRO A 2 22.23 25.62 -3.59
CA PRO A 2 20.99 25.08 -3.03
C PRO A 2 19.98 24.90 -4.16
N LYS A 3 19.32 23.72 -4.21
CA LYS A 3 18.20 23.52 -5.13
C LYS A 3 17.14 24.58 -4.85
N LYS A 4 16.76 25.34 -5.87
CA LYS A 4 15.67 26.30 -5.76
C LYS A 4 14.40 25.52 -5.41
N GLU A 5 13.86 25.77 -4.23
CA GLU A 5 12.57 25.22 -3.85
C GLU A 5 11.49 25.81 -4.75
N SER A 6 10.64 24.99 -5.33
CA SER A 6 9.54 25.42 -6.20
C SER A 6 8.21 25.03 -5.60
N MET A 7 7.21 25.86 -5.81
CA MET A 7 5.83 25.51 -5.48
C MET A 7 5.38 24.33 -6.35
N GLN A 8 4.72 23.34 -5.72
CA GLN A 8 4.25 22.13 -6.38
C GLN A 8 2.76 21.92 -6.08
N GLN A 9 2.06 21.35 -7.04
CA GLN A 9 0.65 21.01 -6.89
C GLN A 9 0.35 19.70 -7.58
N LYS A 10 -0.42 18.83 -6.91
CA LYS A 10 -1.06 17.65 -7.49
C LYS A 10 -2.49 17.56 -6.99
N SER A 11 -3.31 16.79 -7.67
CA SER A 11 -4.70 16.54 -7.25
C SER A 11 -4.91 15.04 -7.02
N LEU A 12 -5.53 14.69 -5.91
CA LEU A 12 -6.02 13.32 -5.68
C LEU A 12 -7.18 12.93 -6.61
N ASN A 13 -7.79 13.90 -7.31
CA ASN A 13 -8.76 13.64 -8.36
C ASN A 13 -8.09 13.24 -9.69
N ALA A 14 -6.79 13.47 -9.82
CA ALA A 14 -5.93 13.00 -10.89
C ALA A 14 -4.69 12.32 -10.28
N PRO A 15 -4.88 11.18 -9.58
CA PRO A 15 -3.84 10.57 -8.77
C PRO A 15 -2.70 9.99 -9.63
N ASP A 16 -1.53 9.85 -9.01
CA ASP A 16 -0.39 9.14 -9.63
C ASP A 16 -0.65 7.65 -9.75
N GLU A 17 -1.40 7.08 -8.81
CA GLU A 17 -1.70 5.65 -8.74
C GLU A 17 -3.08 5.44 -8.11
N VAL A 18 -3.81 4.45 -8.59
CA VAL A 18 -5.05 3.96 -8.00
C VAL A 18 -4.90 2.47 -7.70
N ARG A 19 -5.25 2.06 -6.49
CA ARG A 19 -5.38 0.65 -6.11
C ARG A 19 -6.81 0.36 -5.75
N VAL A 20 -7.37 -0.67 -6.36
CA VAL A 20 -8.73 -1.14 -6.09
C VAL A 20 -8.64 -2.49 -5.39
N PHE A 21 -9.41 -2.66 -4.34
CA PHE A 21 -9.53 -3.90 -3.59
C PHE A 21 -10.99 -4.13 -3.21
N ASP A 22 -11.29 -5.26 -2.64
CA ASP A 22 -12.66 -5.57 -2.23
C ASP A 22 -13.23 -4.45 -1.35
N ARG A 23 -14.36 -3.90 -1.77
CA ARG A 23 -15.09 -2.81 -1.10
C ARG A 23 -14.27 -1.56 -0.80
N GLY A 24 -13.25 -1.27 -1.59
CA GLY A 24 -12.44 -0.11 -1.36
C GLY A 24 -11.54 0.29 -2.51
N LYS A 25 -11.03 1.50 -2.40
CA LYS A 25 -9.99 2.02 -3.30
C LYS A 25 -9.06 2.96 -2.55
N LEU A 26 -7.87 3.09 -3.08
CA LEU A 26 -6.84 4.01 -2.62
C LEU A 26 -6.32 4.81 -3.80
N GLU A 27 -6.36 6.13 -3.69
CA GLU A 27 -5.79 7.07 -4.64
C GLU A 27 -4.56 7.70 -4.01
N LEU A 28 -3.45 7.71 -4.74
CA LEU A 28 -2.15 8.13 -4.24
C LEU A 28 -1.58 9.28 -5.07
N ALA A 29 -1.00 10.25 -4.40
CA ALA A 29 -0.22 11.30 -5.01
C ALA A 29 1.00 11.62 -4.14
N SER A 30 2.17 11.69 -4.76
CA SER A 30 3.42 11.99 -4.08
C SER A 30 4.02 13.30 -4.57
N LEU A 31 4.31 14.21 -3.65
CA LEU A 31 5.05 15.44 -3.90
C LEU A 31 5.70 15.93 -2.61
N GLY A 32 6.76 16.69 -2.73
CA GLY A 32 7.44 17.26 -1.57
C GLY A 32 8.00 16.20 -0.60
N GLY A 33 8.29 14.98 -1.08
CA GLY A 33 8.77 13.87 -0.26
C GLY A 33 7.68 13.18 0.58
N VAL A 34 6.40 13.52 0.38
CA VAL A 34 5.26 12.95 1.10
C VAL A 34 4.34 12.23 0.13
N THR A 35 3.85 11.06 0.51
CA THR A 35 2.80 10.35 -0.21
C THR A 35 1.47 10.56 0.49
N PHE A 36 0.56 11.23 -0.20
CA PHE A 36 -0.82 11.40 0.24
C PHE A 36 -1.67 10.25 -0.30
N GLY A 37 -2.43 9.62 0.57
CA GLY A 37 -3.38 8.59 0.20
C GLY A 37 -4.80 9.01 0.57
N ARG A 38 -5.72 8.94 -0.38
CA ARG A 38 -7.16 9.02 -0.12
C ARG A 38 -7.74 7.63 -0.23
N ALA A 39 -8.08 7.05 0.90
CA ALA A 39 -8.73 5.76 0.96
C ALA A 39 -10.24 5.93 1.10
N THR A 40 -10.99 5.15 0.36
CA THR A 40 -12.45 5.05 0.45
C THR A 40 -12.81 3.60 0.72
N PHE A 41 -13.50 3.36 1.82
CA PHE A 41 -13.96 2.03 2.22
C PHE A 41 -15.48 2.02 2.21
N GLN A 42 -16.06 1.07 1.49
CA GLN A 42 -17.51 0.92 1.43
C GLN A 42 -18.05 0.19 2.66
N PRO A 43 -19.37 0.33 2.97
CA PRO A 43 -19.99 -0.48 4.01
C PRO A 43 -19.70 -1.97 3.83
N GLY A 44 -19.37 -2.66 4.92
CA GLY A 44 -18.96 -4.06 4.91
C GLY A 44 -17.46 -4.29 4.70
N TRP A 45 -16.69 -3.24 4.39
CA TRP A 45 -15.25 -3.39 4.32
C TRP A 45 -14.67 -3.71 5.70
N LYS A 46 -13.81 -4.69 5.72
CA LYS A 46 -12.98 -5.06 6.87
C LYS A 46 -11.59 -5.43 6.36
N TRP A 47 -10.55 -4.86 6.96
CA TRP A 47 -9.19 -5.09 6.49
C TRP A 47 -8.85 -6.58 6.42
N SER A 48 -9.18 -7.36 7.44
CA SER A 48 -8.88 -8.79 7.49
C SER A 48 -9.61 -9.64 6.45
N GLU A 49 -10.66 -9.12 5.84
CA GLU A 49 -11.42 -9.79 4.78
C GLU A 49 -11.10 -9.21 3.40
N SER A 50 -10.95 -7.90 3.30
CA SER A 50 -10.85 -7.18 2.04
C SER A 50 -9.39 -6.94 1.58
N VAL A 51 -8.44 -6.82 2.49
CA VAL A 51 -7.03 -6.48 2.19
C VAL A 51 -6.08 -7.60 2.57
N LYS A 52 -6.29 -8.24 3.70
CA LYS A 52 -5.44 -9.33 4.19
C LYS A 52 -5.14 -10.41 3.15
N PRO A 53 -6.10 -10.86 2.32
CA PRO A 53 -5.82 -11.85 1.28
C PRO A 53 -4.80 -11.40 0.24
N LEU A 54 -4.65 -10.09 0.03
CA LEU A 54 -3.69 -9.51 -0.90
C LEU A 54 -2.28 -9.43 -0.30
N VAL A 55 -2.18 -8.99 0.95
CA VAL A 55 -0.90 -8.70 1.62
C VAL A 55 -0.37 -9.88 2.40
N LYS A 56 -1.22 -10.84 2.76
CA LYS A 56 -0.89 -12.11 3.44
C LYS A 56 -0.13 -11.93 4.75
N THR A 57 -0.48 -10.93 5.52
CA THR A 57 -0.03 -10.71 6.89
C THR A 57 -1.17 -10.97 7.86
N GLU A 58 -0.87 -11.31 9.10
CA GLU A 58 -1.89 -11.53 10.12
C GLU A 58 -2.62 -10.24 10.49
N TRP A 59 -1.87 -9.15 10.59
CA TRP A 59 -2.33 -7.80 10.90
C TRP A 59 -1.91 -6.83 9.81
N CYS A 60 -2.59 -5.68 9.74
CA CYS A 60 -2.11 -4.56 8.94
C CYS A 60 -0.80 -4.04 9.55
N GLU A 61 0.28 -4.13 8.78
CA GLU A 61 1.61 -3.70 9.22
C GLU A 61 1.92 -2.25 8.86
N ALA A 62 1.00 -1.56 8.18
CA ALA A 62 1.19 -0.16 7.82
C ALA A 62 0.88 0.75 9.00
N PRO A 63 1.81 1.63 9.38
CA PRO A 63 1.48 2.72 10.29
C PRO A 63 0.63 3.77 9.57
N HIS A 64 -0.24 4.44 10.30
CA HIS A 64 -1.07 5.50 9.74
C HIS A 64 -1.00 6.78 10.55
N VAL A 65 -0.91 7.90 9.86
CA VAL A 65 -1.23 9.24 10.36
C VAL A 65 -2.30 9.79 9.43
N GLN A 66 -3.52 9.88 9.89
CA GLN A 66 -4.65 10.10 9.02
C GLN A 66 -5.69 11.05 9.58
N TYR A 67 -6.37 11.72 8.66
CA TYR A 67 -7.53 12.56 8.92
C TYR A 67 -8.79 11.85 8.38
N HIS A 68 -9.82 11.76 9.19
CA HIS A 68 -11.10 11.17 8.82
C HIS A 68 -12.02 12.24 8.24
N VAL A 69 -12.31 12.13 6.95
CA VAL A 69 -13.15 13.09 6.22
C VAL A 69 -14.63 12.78 6.45
N SER A 70 -15.01 11.51 6.31
CA SER A 70 -16.41 11.06 6.41
C SER A 70 -16.51 9.59 6.80
N GLY A 71 -17.68 9.21 7.27
CA GLY A 71 -17.94 7.85 7.74
C GLY A 71 -17.31 7.56 9.10
N ARG A 72 -17.47 6.34 9.57
CA ARG A 72 -16.94 5.87 10.86
C ARG A 72 -16.15 4.59 10.68
N LEU A 73 -14.96 4.56 11.22
CA LEU A 73 -14.03 3.44 11.15
C LEU A 73 -13.70 2.98 12.58
N ARG A 74 -13.84 1.69 12.83
CA ARG A 74 -13.37 1.09 14.07
C ARG A 74 -12.04 0.38 13.80
N VAL A 75 -11.08 0.57 14.70
CA VAL A 75 -9.75 0.00 14.65
C VAL A 75 -9.51 -0.81 15.91
N VAL A 76 -8.99 -2.02 15.77
CA VAL A 76 -8.53 -2.86 16.88
C VAL A 76 -7.06 -3.19 16.72
N MET A 77 -6.29 -2.94 17.77
CA MET A 77 -4.89 -3.33 17.85
C MET A 77 -4.75 -4.81 18.24
N TYR A 78 -3.60 -5.39 17.93
CA TYR A 78 -3.28 -6.78 18.29
C TYR A 78 -3.38 -7.09 19.79
N ASP A 79 -3.25 -6.08 20.65
CA ASP A 79 -3.38 -6.18 22.10
C ASP A 79 -4.83 -6.04 22.62
N GLY A 80 -5.80 -5.86 21.68
CA GLY A 80 -7.22 -5.70 21.99
C GLY A 80 -7.67 -4.27 22.24
N THR A 81 -6.78 -3.28 22.20
CA THR A 81 -7.16 -1.87 22.28
C THR A 81 -8.00 -1.50 21.07
N GLU A 82 -9.18 -0.94 21.29
CA GLU A 82 -10.12 -0.52 20.26
C GLU A 82 -10.37 0.99 20.30
N MET A 83 -10.57 1.56 19.11
CA MET A 83 -10.90 2.97 18.97
C MET A 83 -11.78 3.18 17.74
N GLU A 84 -12.74 4.08 17.82
CA GLU A 84 -13.58 4.48 16.70
C GLU A 84 -13.25 5.90 16.28
N PHE A 85 -13.08 6.09 14.95
CA PHE A 85 -12.80 7.37 14.34
C PHE A 85 -13.99 7.81 13.50
N GLY A 86 -14.36 9.06 13.62
CA GLY A 86 -15.43 9.68 12.85
C GLY A 86 -14.98 10.96 12.14
N PRO A 87 -15.89 11.64 11.43
CA PRO A 87 -15.56 12.85 10.70
C PRO A 87 -14.91 13.92 11.57
N GLY A 88 -13.78 14.46 11.11
CA GLY A 88 -13.00 15.46 11.82
C GLY A 88 -11.92 14.92 12.74
N ASP A 89 -11.89 13.61 12.98
CA ASP A 89 -10.87 13.00 13.83
C ASP A 89 -9.52 12.91 13.12
N VAL A 90 -8.46 13.10 13.88
CA VAL A 90 -7.08 12.82 13.48
C VAL A 90 -6.60 11.61 14.27
N GLY A 91 -6.02 10.64 13.59
CA GLY A 91 -5.55 9.41 14.20
C GLY A 91 -4.11 9.08 13.90
N VAL A 92 -3.45 8.52 14.90
CA VAL A 92 -2.20 7.80 14.74
C VAL A 92 -2.47 6.33 15.05
N ILE A 93 -2.23 5.46 14.09
CA ILE A 93 -2.48 4.03 14.22
C ILE A 93 -1.16 3.29 13.98
N PRO A 94 -0.59 2.67 15.01
CA PRO A 94 0.62 1.86 14.86
C PRO A 94 0.38 0.60 14.02
N PRO A 95 1.44 -0.06 13.53
CA PRO A 95 1.33 -1.39 12.92
C PRO A 95 0.65 -2.41 13.83
N LYS A 96 0.15 -3.49 13.25
CA LYS A 96 -0.54 -4.62 13.88
C LYS A 96 -1.95 -4.27 14.37
N HIS A 97 -2.77 -3.89 13.42
CA HIS A 97 -4.19 -3.60 13.65
C HIS A 97 -5.08 -4.25 12.59
N ASP A 98 -6.35 -4.38 12.90
CA ASP A 98 -7.46 -4.62 11.98
C ASP A 98 -8.41 -3.42 12.03
N ALA A 99 -9.23 -3.23 11.03
CA ALA A 99 -10.17 -2.14 10.97
C ALA A 99 -11.39 -2.51 10.13
N TRP A 100 -12.53 -1.91 10.42
CA TRP A 100 -13.76 -2.10 9.65
C TRP A 100 -14.64 -0.86 9.65
N VAL A 101 -15.45 -0.75 8.62
CA VAL A 101 -16.46 0.31 8.48
C VAL A 101 -17.61 0.04 9.44
N VAL A 102 -18.00 1.05 10.19
CA VAL A 102 -19.16 1.03 11.08
C VAL A 102 -20.33 1.73 10.39
N GLY A 103 -21.46 1.02 10.26
CA GLY A 103 -22.67 1.57 9.68
C GLY A 103 -22.71 1.51 8.16
N ASP A 104 -23.60 2.31 7.57
CA ASP A 104 -24.00 2.23 6.16
C ASP A 104 -23.39 3.33 5.28
N GLU A 105 -22.54 4.18 5.85
CA GLU A 105 -21.83 5.23 5.11
C GLU A 105 -20.41 4.79 4.73
N PRO A 106 -19.95 5.12 3.51
CA PRO A 106 -18.55 4.95 3.16
C PRO A 106 -17.64 5.77 4.07
N VAL A 107 -16.47 5.23 4.37
CA VAL A 107 -15.41 5.94 5.08
C VAL A 107 -14.45 6.53 4.05
N THR A 108 -14.13 7.81 4.22
CA THR A 108 -13.06 8.47 3.45
C THR A 108 -12.03 9.02 4.43
N ILE A 109 -10.79 8.64 4.21
CA ILE A 109 -9.65 9.12 5.00
C ILE A 109 -8.56 9.70 4.09
N ILE A 110 -7.81 10.64 4.64
CA ILE A 110 -6.55 11.12 4.04
C ILE A 110 -5.41 10.68 4.96
N ASP A 111 -4.51 9.89 4.42
CA ASP A 111 -3.33 9.38 5.13
C ASP A 111 -2.06 9.97 4.52
N ILE A 112 -1.11 10.34 5.36
CA ILE A 112 0.15 10.96 4.96
C ILE A 112 1.40 10.14 5.29
N SER A 113 1.25 8.94 5.83
CA SER A 113 2.40 8.16 6.30
C SER A 113 2.45 6.72 5.80
N GLY A 114 1.34 6.00 5.77
CA GLY A 114 1.36 4.54 5.65
C GLY A 114 0.90 3.98 4.30
N MET A 115 0.47 4.81 3.37
CA MET A 115 -0.26 4.33 2.18
C MET A 115 0.61 3.97 0.98
N LYS A 116 1.89 4.31 0.99
CA LYS A 116 2.79 4.03 -0.15
C LYS A 116 2.79 2.55 -0.55
N HIS A 117 2.75 1.65 0.42
CA HIS A 117 2.75 0.20 0.19
C HIS A 117 1.44 -0.49 0.62
N TYR A 118 0.45 0.28 1.08
CA TYR A 118 -0.81 -0.23 1.56
C TYR A 118 -1.59 -0.95 0.46
N ALA A 119 -2.23 -2.06 0.81
CA ALA A 119 -3.02 -2.90 -0.11
C ALA A 119 -2.26 -3.30 -1.39
N LYS A 120 -0.95 -3.22 -1.35
CA LYS A 120 -0.12 -3.68 -2.45
C LYS A 120 0.03 -5.20 -2.35
N PRO A 121 -0.36 -5.96 -3.39
CA PRO A 121 -0.19 -7.39 -3.38
C PRO A 121 1.26 -7.74 -3.06
N LYS A 122 1.46 -8.72 -2.17
CA LYS A 122 2.78 -9.25 -1.94
C LYS A 122 3.29 -9.83 -3.26
N ALA A 123 4.32 -9.20 -3.83
CA ALA A 123 4.93 -9.68 -5.06
C ALA A 123 5.29 -11.16 -4.87
N ALA A 124 4.81 -12.03 -5.78
CA ALA A 124 5.39 -13.35 -5.90
C ALA A 124 6.91 -13.12 -6.02
N ARG A 125 7.71 -13.80 -5.17
CA ARG A 125 9.17 -13.77 -5.35
C ARG A 125 9.42 -14.02 -6.83
N PRO A 126 10.15 -13.13 -7.55
CA PRO A 126 10.50 -13.42 -8.92
C PRO A 126 11.16 -14.79 -8.87
N ALA A 127 10.62 -15.75 -9.65
CA ALA A 127 11.25 -17.03 -9.80
C ALA A 127 12.70 -16.73 -10.15
N LYS A 128 13.65 -17.20 -9.33
CA LYS A 128 15.06 -17.08 -9.68
C LYS A 128 15.15 -17.70 -11.07
N LYS A 129 15.32 -16.87 -12.09
CA LYS A 129 15.67 -17.36 -13.41
C LYS A 129 16.97 -18.11 -13.18
N LYS A 130 16.90 -19.44 -13.16
CA LYS A 130 18.11 -20.26 -13.22
C LYS A 130 18.78 -19.79 -14.49
N ALA A 131 19.86 -19.03 -14.36
CA ALA A 131 20.71 -18.72 -15.49
C ALA A 131 21.13 -20.10 -16.02
N LYS A 132 20.58 -20.49 -17.18
CA LYS A 132 21.12 -21.62 -17.91
C LYS A 132 22.56 -21.22 -18.20
N ALA A 133 23.50 -21.78 -17.48
CA ALA A 133 24.90 -21.67 -17.81
C ALA A 133 25.01 -22.19 -19.24
N ALA A 134 25.23 -21.28 -20.20
CA ALA A 134 25.58 -21.65 -21.54
C ALA A 134 26.90 -22.41 -21.42
N LYS A 135 26.86 -23.73 -21.64
CA LYS A 135 28.07 -24.52 -21.79
C LYS A 135 28.78 -23.94 -23.02
N ARG A 136 29.82 -23.15 -22.81
CA ARG A 136 30.74 -22.74 -23.84
C ARG A 136 31.34 -24.03 -24.41
N ALA A 137 30.93 -24.39 -25.63
CA ALA A 137 31.59 -25.45 -26.39
C ALA A 137 33.04 -25.03 -26.60
N LYS A 138 33.98 -25.82 -26.12
CA LYS A 138 35.39 -25.64 -26.42
C LYS A 138 35.61 -25.83 -27.95
N PRO A 139 36.33 -24.95 -28.64
CA PRO A 139 36.63 -25.17 -30.03
C PRO A 139 37.52 -26.40 -30.17
N ARG A 140 37.08 -27.31 -31.01
CA ARG A 140 37.81 -28.53 -31.36
C ARG A 140 39.07 -28.12 -32.16
N ALA A 141 40.25 -28.41 -31.59
CA ALA A 141 41.50 -28.19 -32.31
C ALA A 141 41.55 -29.05 -33.56
N LYS A 142 41.72 -28.44 -34.75
CA LYS A 142 42.01 -29.14 -36.01
C LYS A 142 43.43 -29.69 -35.91
N LYS A 143 43.57 -31.00 -35.87
CA LYS A 143 44.84 -31.68 -36.10
C LYS A 143 45.22 -31.45 -37.59
N ARG A 144 46.29 -30.71 -37.83
CA ARG A 144 46.97 -30.71 -39.14
C ARG A 144 47.66 -32.07 -39.29
N ARG A 145 47.23 -32.85 -40.27
CA ARG A 145 48.04 -33.95 -40.83
C ARG A 145 49.09 -33.37 -41.76
N ARG A 146 50.33 -33.78 -41.59
CA ARG A 146 51.37 -33.71 -42.57
C ARG A 146 51.26 -34.91 -43.53
#